data_ff9339e692d4dd4d5dc0e178c09126d8
#
_entry.id   ff9339e692d4dd4d5dc0e178c09126d8
#
_cell.length_a   1.000
_cell.length_b   1.000
_cell.length_c   1.000
_cell.angle_alpha   90.00
_cell.angle_beta   90.00
_cell.angle_gamma   90.00
#
_symmetry.space_group_name_H-M   'P 1'
#
loop_
_entity.id
_entity.type
_entity.pdbx_description
1 polymer ?
#
loop_
_entity_poly.entity_id
_entity_poly.type
_entity_poly.pdbx_seq_one_letter_code
_entity_poly.pdbx_strand_id
1 'polypeptide(L)'
;MIDVLIIDDVHEFAGKEKTQDTFFHIFNHLHQSGKQLILSSDKPPVELQGMEQRLLSRFKWGLSADLQIPDFETRIAILRQKIYKDGIEIPEDVIEYIATHITDNIRELEGALIRIIAYASFHNKQITLELANEVLKDVISSTKS
;
A
#
# COMPACT_ATOMS: atom_id res chain seq x y z
N MET A 1 -3.79 -15.42 -25.22
CA MET A 1 -2.38 -14.96 -25.13
C MET A 1 -2.36 -13.72 -24.25
N ILE A 2 -1.46 -13.65 -23.27
CA ILE A 2 -1.32 -12.47 -22.41
C ILE A 2 -0.21 -11.56 -22.94
N ASP A 3 -0.37 -10.26 -22.81
CA ASP A 3 0.62 -9.26 -23.20
C ASP A 3 1.32 -8.63 -22.01
N VAL A 4 0.65 -8.62 -20.87
CA VAL A 4 1.17 -8.09 -19.60
C VAL A 4 0.86 -9.07 -18.48
N LEU A 5 1.85 -9.35 -17.66
CA LEU A 5 1.69 -10.09 -16.38
C LEU A 5 2.04 -9.18 -15.23
N ILE A 6 1.12 -9.01 -14.30
CA ILE A 6 1.32 -8.25 -13.07
C ILE A 6 1.29 -9.22 -11.90
N ILE A 7 2.34 -9.24 -11.09
CA ILE A 7 2.41 -10.02 -9.87
C ILE A 7 2.70 -9.09 -8.71
N ASP A 8 1.77 -9.04 -7.79
CA ASP A 8 1.90 -8.28 -6.56
C ASP A 8 2.58 -9.13 -5.48
N ASP A 9 3.41 -8.49 -4.66
CA ASP A 9 4.05 -9.12 -3.50
C ASP A 9 4.91 -10.35 -3.83
N VAL A 10 5.84 -10.24 -4.79
CA VAL A 10 6.73 -11.35 -5.16
C VAL A 10 7.64 -11.83 -4.02
N HIS A 11 7.82 -11.01 -2.97
CA HIS A 11 8.53 -11.42 -1.76
C HIS A 11 7.88 -12.62 -1.06
N GLU A 12 6.59 -12.88 -1.30
CA GLU A 12 5.88 -14.06 -0.80
C GLU A 12 6.40 -15.39 -1.40
N PHE A 13 7.20 -15.33 -2.46
CA PHE A 13 7.86 -16.51 -3.02
C PHE A 13 9.07 -16.95 -2.21
N ALA A 14 9.55 -16.15 -1.27
CA ALA A 14 10.71 -16.47 -0.43
C ALA A 14 10.53 -17.82 0.28
N GLY A 15 11.52 -18.69 0.19
CA GLY A 15 11.47 -20.02 0.79
C GLY A 15 10.58 -21.05 0.07
N LYS A 16 9.93 -20.66 -1.03
CA LYS A 16 9.03 -21.54 -1.80
C LYS A 16 9.72 -21.98 -3.11
N GLU A 17 10.59 -22.96 -3.03
CA GLU A 17 11.43 -23.40 -4.16
C GLU A 17 10.64 -23.77 -5.42
N LYS A 18 9.58 -24.55 -5.29
CA LYS A 18 8.74 -24.94 -6.45
C LYS A 18 8.05 -23.76 -7.11
N THR A 19 7.59 -22.81 -6.31
CA THR A 19 6.97 -21.58 -6.82
C THR A 19 7.99 -20.72 -7.54
N GLN A 20 9.18 -20.59 -6.98
CA GLN A 20 10.28 -19.86 -7.60
C GLN A 20 10.71 -20.49 -8.92
N ASP A 21 10.81 -21.81 -8.98
CA ASP A 21 11.14 -22.53 -10.21
C ASP A 21 10.09 -22.32 -11.31
N THR A 22 8.81 -22.45 -10.98
CA THR A 22 7.71 -22.19 -11.90
C THR A 22 7.74 -20.75 -12.39
N PHE A 23 7.91 -19.80 -11.49
CA PHE A 23 7.98 -18.39 -11.85
C PHE A 23 9.19 -18.06 -12.74
N PHE A 24 10.32 -18.68 -12.47
CA PHE A 24 11.52 -18.54 -13.30
C PHE A 24 11.26 -18.92 -14.77
N HIS A 25 10.55 -20.01 -15.01
CA HIS A 25 10.18 -20.44 -16.36
C HIS A 25 9.18 -19.49 -17.01
N ILE A 26 8.19 -19.02 -16.27
CA ILE A 26 7.22 -18.02 -16.74
C ILE A 26 7.93 -16.71 -17.12
N PHE A 27 8.81 -16.24 -16.25
CA PHE A 27 9.59 -15.02 -16.47
C PHE A 27 10.39 -15.11 -17.78
N ASN A 28 11.14 -16.19 -17.94
CA ASN A 28 11.96 -16.39 -19.14
C ASN A 28 11.12 -16.45 -20.41
N HIS A 29 9.99 -17.16 -20.37
CA HIS A 29 9.10 -17.29 -21.52
C HIS A 29 8.53 -15.92 -21.94
N LEU A 30 8.03 -15.14 -20.98
CA LEU A 30 7.46 -13.83 -21.26
C LEU A 30 8.53 -12.82 -21.70
N HIS A 31 9.70 -12.86 -21.08
CA HIS A 31 10.80 -11.99 -21.47
C HIS A 31 11.28 -12.26 -22.89
N GLN A 32 11.48 -13.52 -23.27
CA GLN A 32 11.86 -13.93 -24.63
C GLN A 32 10.80 -13.58 -25.67
N SER A 33 9.53 -13.61 -25.28
CA SER A 33 8.40 -13.26 -26.14
C SER A 33 8.14 -11.76 -26.22
N GLY A 34 8.96 -10.93 -25.59
CA GLY A 34 8.80 -9.47 -25.59
C GLY A 34 7.58 -8.97 -24.84
N LYS A 35 7.07 -9.76 -23.90
CA LYS A 35 5.91 -9.38 -23.07
C LYS A 35 6.33 -8.56 -21.86
N GLN A 36 5.42 -7.76 -21.34
CA GLN A 36 5.66 -6.91 -20.19
C GLN A 36 5.38 -7.64 -18.88
N LEU A 37 6.34 -7.57 -17.94
CA LEU A 37 6.14 -7.99 -16.55
C LEU A 37 6.22 -6.78 -15.63
N ILE A 38 5.29 -6.73 -14.68
CA ILE A 38 5.26 -5.74 -13.61
C ILE A 38 5.19 -6.49 -12.29
N LEU A 39 6.17 -6.28 -11.44
CA LEU A 39 6.29 -6.97 -10.16
C LEU A 39 6.31 -5.95 -9.03
N SER A 40 5.69 -6.25 -7.91
CA SER A 40 5.81 -5.47 -6.69
C SER A 40 6.43 -6.29 -5.55
N SER A 41 7.08 -5.62 -4.62
CA SER A 41 7.66 -6.21 -3.42
C SER A 41 7.70 -5.18 -2.30
N ASP A 42 7.69 -5.64 -1.05
CA ASP A 42 7.86 -4.79 0.13
C ASP A 42 9.33 -4.42 0.39
N LYS A 43 10.26 -5.10 -0.31
CA LYS A 43 11.71 -4.89 -0.20
C LYS A 43 12.36 -4.84 -1.57
N PRO A 44 13.46 -4.10 -1.72
CA PRO A 44 14.26 -4.16 -2.94
C PRO A 44 14.86 -5.56 -3.15
N PRO A 45 15.19 -5.95 -4.40
CA PRO A 45 15.74 -7.28 -4.68
C PRO A 45 16.97 -7.65 -3.85
N VAL A 46 17.80 -6.68 -3.51
CA VAL A 46 19.02 -6.88 -2.70
C VAL A 46 18.75 -7.33 -1.26
N GLU A 47 17.57 -7.04 -0.75
CA GLU A 47 17.16 -7.38 0.63
C GLU A 47 16.27 -8.63 0.70
N LEU A 48 15.92 -9.23 -0.43
CA LEU A 48 15.08 -10.43 -0.46
C LEU A 48 15.88 -11.67 -0.03
N GLN A 49 15.56 -12.17 1.15
CA GLN A 49 16.10 -13.43 1.67
C GLN A 49 15.22 -14.61 1.26
N GLY A 50 15.82 -15.79 1.11
CA GLY A 50 15.07 -17.00 0.72
C GLY A 50 14.65 -17.03 -0.75
N MET A 51 15.22 -16.17 -1.57
CA MET A 51 14.99 -16.09 -3.02
C MET A 51 16.22 -16.60 -3.75
N GLU A 52 16.03 -17.42 -4.77
CA GLU A 52 17.13 -17.92 -5.58
C GLU A 52 17.87 -16.80 -6.32
N GLN A 53 19.19 -16.91 -6.41
CA GLN A 53 20.05 -15.89 -7.02
C GLN A 53 19.67 -15.61 -8.49
N ARG A 54 19.27 -16.65 -9.22
CA ARG A 54 18.84 -16.49 -10.61
C ARG A 54 17.59 -15.58 -10.76
N LEU A 55 16.64 -15.64 -9.80
CA LEU A 55 15.48 -14.73 -9.78
C LEU A 55 15.87 -13.31 -9.38
N LEU A 56 16.71 -13.17 -8.36
CA LEU A 56 17.21 -11.86 -7.93
C LEU A 56 17.92 -11.12 -9.06
N SER A 57 18.73 -11.82 -9.84
CA SER A 57 19.40 -11.28 -11.01
C SER A 57 18.39 -10.74 -12.05
N ARG A 58 17.31 -11.47 -12.27
CA ARG A 58 16.26 -11.08 -13.21
C ARG A 58 15.46 -9.88 -12.74
N PHE A 59 15.14 -9.82 -11.46
CA PHE A 59 14.45 -8.66 -10.88
C PHE A 59 15.25 -7.36 -11.05
N LYS A 60 16.58 -7.44 -11.09
CA LYS A 60 17.46 -6.30 -11.30
C LYS A 60 17.57 -5.85 -12.77
N TRP A 61 17.11 -6.64 -13.73
CA TRP A 61 17.26 -6.33 -15.15
C TRP A 61 16.38 -5.20 -15.63
N GLY A 62 15.23 -4.99 -15.02
CA GLY A 62 14.24 -4.02 -15.41
C GLY A 62 14.40 -2.67 -14.72
N LEU A 63 13.46 -1.80 -15.00
CA LEU A 63 13.32 -0.55 -14.29
C LEU A 63 12.78 -0.82 -12.88
N SER A 64 13.49 -0.33 -11.88
CA SER A 64 13.06 -0.40 -10.48
C SER A 64 12.65 0.97 -10.00
N ALA A 65 11.47 1.08 -9.39
CA ALA A 65 10.97 2.30 -8.80
C ALA A 65 10.67 2.06 -7.31
N ASP A 66 11.12 2.97 -6.48
CA ASP A 66 10.90 2.95 -5.04
C ASP A 66 9.74 3.88 -4.68
N LEU A 67 8.73 3.33 -3.99
CA LEU A 67 7.59 4.08 -3.51
C LEU A 67 7.83 4.50 -2.06
N GLN A 68 8.03 5.79 -1.87
CA GLN A 68 8.27 6.39 -0.56
C GLN A 68 6.98 6.57 0.24
N ILE A 69 7.13 6.61 1.56
CA ILE A 69 6.05 7.02 2.46
C ILE A 69 5.65 8.46 2.12
N PRO A 70 4.36 8.76 1.93
CA PRO A 70 3.92 10.10 1.55
C PRO A 70 4.16 11.13 2.67
N ASP A 71 4.54 12.33 2.29
CA ASP A 71 4.63 13.46 3.22
C ASP A 71 3.23 13.98 3.63
N PHE A 72 3.20 14.96 4.52
CA PHE A 72 1.95 15.52 5.04
C PHE A 72 1.03 16.04 3.93
N GLU A 73 1.57 16.82 3.01
CA GLU A 73 0.76 17.40 1.91
C GLU A 73 0.20 16.32 0.99
N THR A 74 1.00 15.31 0.71
CA THR A 74 0.57 14.15 -0.09
C THR A 74 -0.52 13.36 0.65
N ARG A 75 -0.40 13.16 1.96
CA ARG A 75 -1.45 12.51 2.77
C ARG A 75 -2.75 13.29 2.74
N ILE A 76 -2.71 14.61 2.84
CA ILE A 76 -3.88 15.48 2.70
C ILE A 76 -4.52 15.29 1.32
N ALA A 77 -3.74 15.30 0.27
CA ALA A 77 -4.23 15.11 -1.10
C ALA A 77 -4.90 13.73 -1.29
N ILE A 78 -4.32 12.68 -0.74
CA ILE A 78 -4.89 11.33 -0.78
C ILE A 78 -6.25 11.28 -0.08
N LEU A 79 -6.33 11.84 1.12
CA LEU A 79 -7.58 11.89 1.88
C LEU A 79 -8.67 12.68 1.14
N ARG A 80 -8.33 13.85 0.61
CA ARG A 80 -9.28 14.67 -0.17
C ARG A 80 -9.77 13.94 -1.42
N GLN A 81 -8.90 13.27 -2.14
CA GLN A 81 -9.27 12.49 -3.31
C GLN A 81 -10.23 11.35 -2.96
N LYS A 82 -9.96 10.64 -1.88
CA LYS A 82 -10.81 9.57 -1.37
C LYS A 82 -12.18 10.09 -0.97
N ILE A 83 -12.22 11.15 -0.20
CA ILE A 83 -13.46 11.82 0.25
C ILE A 83 -14.30 12.27 -0.94
N TYR A 84 -13.67 12.93 -1.91
CA TYR A 84 -14.33 13.38 -3.13
C TYR A 84 -14.93 12.22 -3.94
N LYS A 85 -14.15 11.14 -4.09
CA LYS A 85 -14.58 9.95 -4.84
C LYS A 85 -15.76 9.24 -4.18
N ASP A 86 -15.78 9.19 -2.87
CA ASP A 86 -16.85 8.55 -2.10
C ASP A 86 -18.06 9.47 -1.87
N GLY A 87 -17.97 10.73 -2.30
CA GLY A 87 -19.07 11.70 -2.19
C GLY A 87 -19.45 12.10 -0.76
N ILE A 88 -18.49 12.08 0.15
CA ILE A 88 -18.68 12.32 1.58
C ILE A 88 -18.15 13.72 1.92
N GLU A 89 -18.79 14.41 2.85
CA GLU A 89 -18.29 15.67 3.40
C GLU A 89 -17.59 15.42 4.73
N ILE A 90 -16.35 15.87 4.82
CA ILE A 90 -15.53 15.78 6.03
C ILE A 90 -14.91 17.14 6.32
N PRO A 91 -15.02 17.64 7.56
CA PRO A 91 -14.40 18.91 7.93
C PRO A 91 -12.89 18.91 7.71
N GLU A 92 -12.34 20.05 7.29
CA GLU A 92 -10.92 20.18 6.98
C GLU A 92 -10.02 19.90 8.19
N ASP A 93 -10.44 20.29 9.38
CA ASP A 93 -9.71 20.03 10.63
C ASP A 93 -9.58 18.52 10.93
N VAL A 94 -10.58 17.73 10.55
CA VAL A 94 -10.54 16.27 10.66
C VAL A 94 -9.55 15.67 9.66
N ILE A 95 -9.51 16.16 8.43
CA ILE A 95 -8.56 15.73 7.40
C ILE A 95 -7.12 16.01 7.86
N GLU A 96 -6.86 17.21 8.35
CA GLU A 96 -5.56 17.61 8.89
C GLU A 96 -5.17 16.75 10.11
N TYR A 97 -6.12 16.47 10.98
CA TYR A 97 -5.92 15.62 12.16
C TYR A 97 -5.46 14.21 11.75
N ILE A 98 -6.15 13.58 10.81
CA ILE A 98 -5.78 12.24 10.31
C ILE A 98 -4.39 12.29 9.68
N ALA A 99 -4.12 13.24 8.80
CA ALA A 99 -2.84 13.37 8.10
C ALA A 99 -1.67 13.65 9.04
N THR A 100 -1.90 14.33 10.16
CA THR A 100 -0.89 14.63 11.18
C THR A 100 -0.52 13.39 12.01
N HIS A 101 -1.50 12.59 12.37
CA HIS A 101 -1.31 11.49 13.33
C HIS A 101 -1.09 10.13 12.69
N ILE A 102 -1.58 9.91 11.47
CA ILE A 102 -1.43 8.65 10.74
C ILE A 102 -0.37 8.83 9.65
N THR A 103 0.84 8.42 9.94
CA THR A 103 2.03 8.71 9.11
C THR A 103 2.69 7.47 8.50
N ASP A 104 2.31 6.26 8.92
CA ASP A 104 3.05 5.04 8.63
C ASP A 104 2.87 4.55 7.19
N ASN A 105 1.64 4.51 6.71
CA ASN A 105 1.33 4.05 5.36
C ASN A 105 -0.06 4.49 4.91
N ILE A 106 -0.33 4.34 3.61
CA ILE A 106 -1.60 4.75 3.00
C ILE A 106 -2.77 3.88 3.48
N ARG A 107 -2.57 2.60 3.72
CA ARG A 107 -3.64 1.70 4.22
C ARG A 107 -4.13 2.13 5.60
N GLU A 108 -3.21 2.50 6.50
CA GLU A 108 -3.57 3.04 7.81
C GLU A 108 -4.28 4.38 7.69
N LEU A 109 -3.84 5.23 6.78
CA LEU A 109 -4.44 6.52 6.50
C LEU A 109 -5.89 6.38 6.01
N GLU A 110 -6.13 5.55 5.01
CA GLU A 110 -7.47 5.23 4.51
C GLU A 110 -8.31 4.49 5.56
N GLY A 111 -7.71 3.58 6.30
CA GLY A 111 -8.35 2.85 7.39
C GLY A 111 -8.87 3.77 8.49
N ALA A 112 -8.11 4.79 8.87
CA ALA A 112 -8.51 5.78 9.84
C ALA A 112 -9.72 6.58 9.36
N LEU A 113 -9.72 7.01 8.10
CA LEU A 113 -10.85 7.70 7.48
C LEU A 113 -12.11 6.82 7.49
N ILE A 114 -12.00 5.57 7.07
CA ILE A 114 -13.11 4.62 7.03
C ILE A 114 -13.68 4.38 8.44
N ARG A 115 -12.83 4.26 9.46
CA ARG A 115 -13.28 4.09 10.85
C ARG A 115 -14.10 5.27 11.34
N ILE A 116 -13.67 6.49 11.05
CA ILE A 116 -14.39 7.71 11.43
C ILE A 116 -15.77 7.75 10.75
N ILE A 117 -15.81 7.46 9.46
CA ILE A 117 -17.06 7.44 8.69
C ILE A 117 -18.02 6.37 9.22
N ALA A 118 -17.51 5.16 9.43
CA ALA A 118 -18.31 4.04 9.92
C ALA A 118 -18.87 4.32 11.32
N TYR A 119 -18.05 4.84 12.22
CA TYR A 119 -18.46 5.18 13.58
C TYR A 119 -19.54 6.27 13.58
N ALA A 120 -19.34 7.33 12.82
CA ALA A 120 -20.31 8.41 12.71
C ALA A 120 -21.64 7.93 12.13
N SER A 121 -21.60 7.08 11.11
CA SER A 121 -22.79 6.50 10.49
C SER A 121 -23.52 5.57 11.45
N PHE A 122 -22.80 4.68 12.13
CA PHE A 122 -23.40 3.72 13.06
C PHE A 122 -24.07 4.40 14.27
N HIS A 123 -23.46 5.44 14.81
CA HIS A 123 -23.98 6.19 15.96
C HIS A 123 -24.86 7.38 15.56
N ASN A 124 -25.11 7.58 14.28
CA ASN A 124 -25.87 8.72 13.73
C ASN A 124 -25.37 10.06 14.26
N LYS A 125 -24.05 10.24 14.26
CA LYS A 125 -23.35 11.45 14.70
C LYS A 125 -22.74 12.19 13.52
N GLN A 126 -22.56 13.49 13.68
CA GLN A 126 -21.77 14.28 12.75
C GLN A 126 -20.27 14.04 12.95
N ILE A 127 -19.51 14.08 11.85
CA ILE A 127 -18.07 13.97 11.89
C ILE A 127 -17.48 15.28 12.39
N THR A 128 -16.81 15.23 13.53
CA THR A 128 -16.15 16.36 14.18
C THR A 128 -14.74 15.98 14.59
N LEU A 129 -13.90 16.96 14.92
CA LEU A 129 -12.56 16.71 15.44
C LEU A 129 -12.59 15.91 16.73
N GLU A 130 -13.54 16.16 17.61
CA GLU A 130 -13.72 15.40 18.85
C GLU A 130 -14.04 13.92 18.58
N LEU A 131 -14.94 13.65 17.64
CA LEU A 131 -15.27 12.30 17.22
C LEU A 131 -14.05 11.60 16.60
N ALA A 132 -13.30 12.27 15.76
CA ALA A 132 -12.07 11.73 15.17
C ALA A 132 -11.04 11.37 16.24
N ASN A 133 -10.83 12.22 17.21
CA ASN A 133 -9.93 11.96 18.35
C ASN A 133 -10.36 10.72 19.15
N GLU A 134 -11.63 10.60 19.47
CA GLU A 134 -12.19 9.46 20.18
C GLU A 134 -12.01 8.15 19.41
N VAL A 135 -12.34 8.15 18.13
CA VAL A 135 -12.27 6.95 17.28
C VAL A 135 -10.84 6.48 17.03
N LEU A 136 -9.91 7.42 16.86
CA LEU A 136 -8.50 7.11 16.53
C LEU A 136 -7.58 7.03 17.75
N LYS A 137 -8.09 7.22 18.94
CA LYS A 137 -7.29 7.22 20.18
C LYS A 137 -6.42 5.97 20.35
N ASP A 138 -6.99 4.80 20.13
CA ASP A 138 -6.28 3.52 20.28
C ASP A 138 -5.27 3.27 19.14
N VAL A 139 -5.60 3.73 17.93
CA VAL A 139 -4.71 3.63 16.77
C VAL A 139 -3.47 4.49 16.96
N ILE A 140 -3.66 5.73 17.40
CA ILE A 140 -2.56 6.68 17.62
C ILE A 140 -1.67 6.25 18.78
N SER A 141 -2.23 5.67 19.84
CA SER A 141 -1.46 5.19 21.00
C SER A 141 -0.59 3.98 20.65
N SER A 142 -1.06 3.10 19.78
CA SER A 142 -0.30 1.91 19.32
C SER A 142 0.89 2.26 18.42
N THR A 143 0.84 3.37 17.74
CA THR A 143 1.92 3.83 16.82
C THR A 143 3.10 4.47 17.57
N LYS A 144 2.92 4.82 18.87
CA LYS A 144 3.97 5.43 19.71
C LYS A 144 4.78 4.43 20.53
N SER A 145 4.57 3.14 20.36
CA SER A 145 5.29 2.09 21.10
C SER A 145 6.46 1.54 20.31
#